data_4a9c07fda3025bf2686d9bb2bfa6420a
#
_entry.id   4a9c07fda3025bf2686d9bb2bfa6420a
#
_cell.length_a   1.000
_cell.length_b   1.000
_cell.length_c   1.000
_cell.angle_alpha   90.00
_cell.angle_beta   90.00
_cell.angle_gamma   90.00
#
_symmetry.space_group_name_H-M   'P 1'
#
loop_
_entity.id
_entity.type
_entity.pdbx_description
1 polymer ?
#
loop_
_entity_poly.entity_id
_entity_poly.type
_entity_poly.pdbx_seq_one_letter_code
_entity_poly.pdbx_strand_id
1 'polypeptide(L)'
;MTDYERILSIWRSRHIKTSAELATEMNGNRVSLIYNSGKIENDRITYHDTREIFDHGGVTSYTGDVRTLFEIQNLCAGYQRFLDAFGKKEPLTDTFIREMHSILTQGTYDTHRYETGERPGVYKLHDYVTGVDEVGALPEDVEQEMDELLEELLDVPEENALTAAAYFHAKLENIHPFADGNGRVGRLLMNYILVCHNHPPITIFKEDYLSYYNALECFDRQLELAPLIDFLKEQCEKSWSRYLERQIRREQRGVPSLAERLSDAAAEVAHHNQDRQAQSAGQPPEPEIH
;
A
#
# COMPACT_ATOMS: atom_id res chain seq x y z
N MET A 1 -1.99 -25.53 -0.22
CA MET A 1 -1.60 -24.14 0.05
C MET A 1 -1.41 -23.46 -1.29
N THR A 2 -2.22 -22.46 -1.59
CA THR A 2 -2.13 -21.66 -2.83
C THR A 2 -0.89 -20.76 -2.80
N ASP A 3 -0.50 -20.17 -3.94
CA ASP A 3 0.60 -19.21 -3.98
C ASP A 3 0.28 -17.97 -3.15
N TYR A 4 -0.99 -17.51 -3.16
CA TYR A 4 -1.48 -16.46 -2.28
C TYR A 4 -1.24 -16.76 -0.79
N GLU A 5 -1.64 -17.94 -0.32
CA GLU A 5 -1.42 -18.35 1.08
C GLU A 5 0.07 -18.42 1.46
N ARG A 6 0.93 -18.86 0.51
CA ARG A 6 2.39 -18.87 0.72
C ARG A 6 2.96 -17.46 0.83
N ILE A 7 2.55 -16.55 -0.06
CA ILE A 7 2.97 -15.14 -0.03
C ILE A 7 2.56 -14.51 1.30
N LEU A 8 1.32 -14.72 1.74
CA LEU A 8 0.81 -14.21 3.01
C LEU A 8 1.60 -14.75 4.20
N SER A 9 1.88 -16.05 4.23
CA SER A 9 2.68 -16.68 5.28
C SER A 9 4.11 -16.11 5.34
N ILE A 10 4.76 -15.94 4.19
CA ILE A 10 6.11 -15.36 4.12
C ILE A 10 6.09 -13.90 4.58
N TRP A 11 5.09 -13.10 4.15
CA TRP A 11 4.95 -11.71 4.57
C TRP A 11 4.80 -11.60 6.09
N ARG A 12 3.89 -12.35 6.67
CA ARG A 12 3.65 -12.39 8.13
C ARG A 12 4.89 -12.77 8.94
N SER A 13 5.72 -13.67 8.40
CA SER A 13 6.99 -14.05 9.04
C SER A 13 8.04 -12.93 9.11
N ARG A 14 7.84 -11.83 8.37
CA ARG A 14 8.77 -10.68 8.36
C ARG A 14 8.59 -9.77 9.58
N HIS A 15 7.43 -9.83 10.23
CA HIS A 15 7.12 -9.01 11.41
C HIS A 15 7.39 -7.51 11.21
N ILE A 16 6.97 -6.97 10.07
CA ILE A 16 7.18 -5.58 9.65
C ILE A 16 6.44 -4.64 10.61
N LYS A 17 7.15 -3.69 11.23
CA LYS A 17 6.59 -2.78 12.25
C LYS A 17 6.94 -1.31 12.01
N THR A 18 7.97 -1.03 11.22
CA THR A 18 8.47 0.32 10.98
C THR A 18 8.37 0.69 9.51
N SER A 19 8.31 2.00 9.22
CA SER A 19 8.35 2.51 7.85
C SER A 19 9.59 2.07 7.08
N ALA A 20 10.74 1.96 7.73
CA ALA A 20 11.98 1.52 7.10
C ALA A 20 11.95 0.03 6.71
N GLU A 21 11.40 -0.83 7.56
CA GLU A 21 11.20 -2.25 7.25
C GLU A 21 10.20 -2.42 6.09
N LEU A 22 9.06 -1.71 6.14
CA LEU A 22 8.06 -1.72 5.05
C LEU A 22 8.67 -1.24 3.74
N ALA A 23 9.40 -0.13 3.73
CA ALA A 23 10.08 0.39 2.55
C ALA A 23 11.10 -0.60 1.98
N THR A 24 11.79 -1.34 2.84
CA THR A 24 12.76 -2.38 2.45
C THR A 24 12.07 -3.55 1.75
N GLU A 25 10.99 -4.07 2.33
CA GLU A 25 10.23 -5.18 1.73
C GLU A 25 9.54 -4.76 0.42
N MET A 26 9.04 -3.53 0.33
CA MET A 26 8.41 -2.99 -0.87
C MET A 26 9.40 -2.56 -1.96
N ASN A 27 10.69 -2.49 -1.68
CA ASN A 27 11.69 -1.91 -2.61
C ASN A 27 11.63 -2.47 -4.03
N GLY A 28 11.34 -3.77 -4.19
CA GLY A 28 11.21 -4.43 -5.50
C GLY A 28 9.91 -4.11 -6.25
N ASN A 29 8.86 -3.67 -5.55
CA ASN A 29 7.51 -3.50 -6.09
C ASN A 29 7.03 -2.05 -6.08
N ARG A 30 7.70 -1.14 -5.34
CA ARG A 30 7.26 0.26 -5.14
C ARG A 30 6.99 1.01 -6.45
N VAL A 31 7.91 0.93 -7.41
CA VAL A 31 7.74 1.64 -8.71
C VAL A 31 6.58 1.04 -9.49
N SER A 32 6.42 -0.29 -9.48
CA SER A 32 5.30 -0.97 -10.14
C SER A 32 3.96 -0.58 -9.54
N LEU A 33 3.85 -0.52 -8.21
CA LEU A 33 2.66 -0.09 -7.50
C LEU A 33 2.22 1.32 -7.94
N ILE A 34 3.14 2.27 -7.91
CA ILE A 34 2.89 3.67 -8.25
C ILE A 34 2.58 3.84 -9.74
N TYR A 35 3.41 3.24 -10.60
CA TYR A 35 3.22 3.29 -12.04
C TYR A 35 1.85 2.77 -12.47
N ASN A 36 1.47 1.57 -12.02
CA ASN A 36 0.21 0.97 -12.43
C ASN A 36 -1.00 1.76 -11.89
N SER A 37 -0.95 2.25 -10.65
CA SER A 37 -2.00 3.09 -10.10
C SER A 37 -2.21 4.37 -10.91
N GLY A 38 -1.13 5.01 -11.36
CA GLY A 38 -1.21 6.18 -12.21
C GLY A 38 -1.65 5.83 -13.65
N LYS A 39 -1.10 4.74 -14.18
CA LYS A 39 -1.34 4.30 -15.57
C LYS A 39 -2.80 3.90 -15.83
N ILE A 40 -3.51 3.42 -14.82
CA ILE A 40 -4.94 3.13 -14.89
C ILE A 40 -5.71 4.40 -15.23
N GLU A 41 -5.38 5.53 -14.62
CA GLU A 41 -6.06 6.82 -14.80
C GLU A 41 -5.54 7.62 -16.00
N ASN A 42 -4.24 7.53 -16.29
CA ASN A 42 -3.60 8.34 -17.32
C ASN A 42 -2.62 7.50 -18.16
N ASP A 43 -3.04 7.19 -19.38
CA ASP A 43 -2.23 6.42 -20.33
C ASP A 43 -0.90 7.08 -20.75
N ARG A 44 -0.71 8.37 -20.46
CA ARG A 44 0.55 9.10 -20.75
C ARG A 44 1.64 8.79 -19.73
N ILE A 45 1.28 8.29 -18.54
CA ILE A 45 2.26 7.89 -17.51
C ILE A 45 3.12 6.74 -18.04
N THR A 46 4.44 6.88 -17.92
CA THR A 46 5.40 5.84 -18.32
C THR A 46 6.11 5.26 -17.11
N TYR A 47 6.52 4.00 -17.22
CA TYR A 47 7.32 3.36 -16.17
C TYR A 47 8.68 4.03 -15.98
N HIS A 48 9.28 4.52 -17.08
CA HIS A 48 10.54 5.22 -17.05
C HIS A 48 10.45 6.51 -16.21
N ASP A 49 9.50 7.39 -16.54
CA ASP A 49 9.33 8.65 -15.82
C ASP A 49 8.98 8.43 -14.34
N THR A 50 8.12 7.44 -14.06
CA THR A 50 7.77 7.06 -12.68
C THR A 50 9.01 6.67 -11.91
N ARG A 51 9.89 5.85 -12.50
CA ARG A 51 11.12 5.39 -11.86
C ARG A 51 12.11 6.54 -11.65
N GLU A 52 12.32 7.39 -12.67
CA GLU A 52 13.22 8.54 -12.58
C GLU A 52 12.79 9.52 -11.45
N ILE A 53 11.49 9.82 -11.39
CA ILE A 53 10.94 10.68 -10.32
C ILE A 53 11.14 10.02 -8.96
N PHE A 54 10.90 8.71 -8.86
CA PHE A 54 11.01 7.97 -7.62
C PHE A 54 12.46 7.90 -7.10
N ASP A 55 13.41 7.62 -8.01
CA ASP A 55 14.81 7.41 -7.65
C ASP A 55 15.58 8.74 -7.52
N HIS A 56 15.20 9.80 -8.26
CA HIS A 56 15.96 11.06 -8.38
C HIS A 56 15.16 12.31 -8.04
N GLY A 57 13.88 12.20 -7.71
CA GLY A 57 13.01 13.33 -7.37
C GLY A 57 12.56 14.18 -8.57
N GLY A 58 12.90 13.80 -9.78
CA GLY A 58 12.54 14.53 -11.00
C GLY A 58 12.95 13.81 -12.27
N VAL A 59 12.51 14.33 -13.42
CA VAL A 59 12.87 13.82 -14.76
C VAL A 59 13.72 14.85 -15.47
N THR A 60 14.85 14.43 -16.00
CA THR A 60 15.69 15.28 -16.86
C THR A 60 15.08 15.33 -18.27
N SER A 61 14.84 16.54 -18.79
CA SER A 61 14.30 16.74 -20.15
C SER A 61 12.92 16.13 -20.39
N TYR A 62 12.00 16.28 -19.40
CA TYR A 62 10.61 15.87 -19.58
C TYR A 62 9.95 16.64 -20.71
N THR A 63 9.38 15.93 -21.68
CA THR A 63 8.71 16.50 -22.86
C THR A 63 7.20 16.23 -22.85
N GLY A 64 6.68 15.60 -21.81
CA GLY A 64 5.28 15.27 -21.66
C GLY A 64 4.43 16.45 -21.13
N ASP A 65 3.19 16.15 -20.85
CA ASP A 65 2.24 17.07 -20.25
C ASP A 65 2.56 17.34 -18.77
N VAL A 66 2.53 18.62 -18.38
CA VAL A 66 2.85 19.07 -17.01
C VAL A 66 1.92 18.42 -15.97
N ARG A 67 0.64 18.23 -16.30
CA ARG A 67 -0.31 17.53 -15.40
C ARG A 67 0.14 16.10 -15.13
N THR A 68 0.56 15.37 -16.17
CA THR A 68 1.10 14.01 -16.02
C THR A 68 2.31 13.97 -15.09
N LEU A 69 3.19 14.97 -15.18
CA LEU A 69 4.33 15.07 -14.26
C LEU A 69 3.89 15.25 -12.81
N PHE A 70 2.92 16.15 -12.56
CA PHE A 70 2.35 16.31 -11.22
C PHE A 70 1.69 15.04 -10.70
N GLU A 71 0.94 14.32 -11.54
CA GLU A 71 0.30 13.06 -11.16
C GLU A 71 1.32 12.02 -10.69
N ILE A 72 2.46 11.88 -11.37
CA ILE A 72 3.53 10.96 -10.94
C ILE A 72 4.18 11.43 -9.64
N GLN A 73 4.53 12.73 -9.54
CA GLN A 73 5.12 13.29 -8.34
C GLN A 73 4.22 13.13 -7.11
N ASN A 74 2.93 13.39 -7.29
CA ASN A 74 1.91 13.25 -6.26
C ASN A 74 1.76 11.79 -5.79
N LEU A 75 1.77 10.83 -6.71
CA LEU A 75 1.76 9.41 -6.38
C LEU A 75 3.00 9.00 -5.56
N CYS A 76 4.19 9.52 -5.94
CA CYS A 76 5.41 9.29 -5.16
C CYS A 76 5.34 9.94 -3.77
N ALA A 77 4.80 11.15 -3.66
CA ALA A 77 4.59 11.84 -2.38
C ALA A 77 3.56 11.09 -1.51
N GLY A 78 2.44 10.65 -2.10
CA GLY A 78 1.43 9.83 -1.43
C GLY A 78 2.01 8.51 -0.90
N TYR A 79 2.86 7.85 -1.67
CA TYR A 79 3.57 6.65 -1.21
C TYR A 79 4.49 6.95 -0.02
N GLN A 80 5.21 8.05 -0.03
CA GLN A 80 6.05 8.43 1.12
C GLN A 80 5.20 8.69 2.36
N ARG A 81 4.09 9.43 2.21
CA ARG A 81 3.13 9.70 3.30
C ARG A 81 2.50 8.41 3.84
N PHE A 82 2.20 7.46 2.97
CA PHE A 82 1.74 6.11 3.32
C PHE A 82 2.75 5.38 4.23
N LEU A 83 4.04 5.39 3.88
CA LEU A 83 5.09 4.80 4.72
C LEU A 83 5.20 5.47 6.08
N ASP A 84 5.12 6.80 6.13
CA ASP A 84 5.20 7.58 7.36
C ASP A 84 4.00 7.27 8.27
N ALA A 85 2.79 7.19 7.70
CA ALA A 85 1.58 6.83 8.44
C ALA A 85 1.67 5.42 9.04
N PHE A 86 2.14 4.45 8.26
CA PHE A 86 2.36 3.09 8.76
C PHE A 86 3.32 3.07 9.95
N GLY A 87 4.46 3.76 9.84
CA GLY A 87 5.45 3.83 10.93
C GLY A 87 4.92 4.47 12.20
N LYS A 88 4.02 5.43 12.09
CA LYS A 88 3.35 6.11 13.21
C LYS A 88 2.10 5.37 13.68
N LYS A 89 1.65 4.33 12.97
CA LYS A 89 0.39 3.62 13.21
C LYS A 89 -0.81 4.56 13.22
N GLU A 90 -0.85 5.47 12.27
CA GLU A 90 -1.95 6.43 12.17
C GLU A 90 -3.26 5.69 11.85
N PRO A 91 -4.36 5.97 12.54
CA PRO A 91 -5.65 5.37 12.22
C PRO A 91 -6.16 5.89 10.87
N LEU A 92 -6.93 5.07 10.16
CA LEU A 92 -7.66 5.50 8.99
C LEU A 92 -8.83 6.39 9.46
N THR A 93 -8.75 7.67 9.16
CA THR A 93 -9.75 8.69 9.54
C THR A 93 -10.15 9.52 8.34
N ASP A 94 -11.29 10.19 8.41
CA ASP A 94 -11.72 11.18 7.41
C ASP A 94 -10.61 12.20 7.09
N THR A 95 -10.02 12.77 8.11
CA THR A 95 -8.92 13.73 7.96
C THR A 95 -7.73 13.13 7.19
N PHE A 96 -7.36 11.88 7.47
CA PHE A 96 -6.26 11.22 6.77
C PHE A 96 -6.61 10.90 5.31
N ILE A 97 -7.83 10.47 5.02
CA ILE A 97 -8.32 10.24 3.64
C ILE A 97 -8.25 11.53 2.83
N ARG A 98 -8.73 12.65 3.38
CA ARG A 98 -8.73 13.96 2.74
C ARG A 98 -7.32 14.52 2.57
N GLU A 99 -6.43 14.30 3.54
CA GLU A 99 -5.00 14.63 3.41
C GLU A 99 -4.36 13.85 2.26
N MET A 100 -4.58 12.54 2.19
CA MET A 100 -4.04 11.71 1.11
C MET A 100 -4.58 12.13 -0.25
N HIS A 101 -5.87 12.45 -0.34
CA HIS A 101 -6.45 13.01 -1.55
C HIS A 101 -5.79 14.34 -1.94
N SER A 102 -5.60 15.26 -0.99
CA SER A 102 -4.93 16.54 -1.24
C SER A 102 -3.53 16.36 -1.82
N ILE A 103 -2.76 15.42 -1.27
CA ILE A 103 -1.41 15.07 -1.78
C ILE A 103 -1.51 14.52 -3.21
N LEU A 104 -2.40 13.56 -3.44
CA LEU A 104 -2.51 12.84 -4.72
C LEU A 104 -3.05 13.69 -5.87
N THR A 105 -3.74 14.80 -5.56
CA THR A 105 -4.37 15.67 -6.57
C THR A 105 -3.81 17.09 -6.61
N GLN A 106 -2.73 17.37 -5.88
CA GLN A 106 -2.10 18.69 -5.87
C GLN A 106 -1.68 19.13 -7.28
N GLY A 107 -2.17 20.29 -7.74
CA GLY A 107 -1.84 20.84 -9.05
C GLY A 107 -2.41 20.10 -10.26
N THR A 108 -3.34 19.14 -10.05
CA THR A 108 -3.97 18.38 -11.14
C THR A 108 -5.39 18.85 -11.47
N TYR A 109 -6.03 19.62 -10.59
CA TYR A 109 -7.33 20.23 -10.88
C TYR A 109 -7.19 21.33 -11.92
N ASP A 110 -8.11 21.36 -12.88
CA ASP A 110 -8.19 22.40 -13.91
C ASP A 110 -8.88 23.68 -13.37
N THR A 111 -8.82 24.75 -14.18
CA THR A 111 -9.41 26.04 -13.84
C THR A 111 -10.91 25.94 -13.58
N HIS A 112 -11.63 25.10 -14.33
CA HIS A 112 -13.06 24.94 -14.18
C HIS A 112 -13.45 24.37 -12.80
N ARG A 113 -12.73 23.32 -12.33
CA ARG A 113 -12.94 22.78 -10.99
C ARG A 113 -12.71 23.84 -9.90
N TYR A 114 -11.65 24.65 -10.04
CA TYR A 114 -11.39 25.73 -9.07
C TYR A 114 -12.47 26.82 -9.10
N GLU A 115 -13.00 27.16 -10.28
CA GLU A 115 -14.08 28.16 -10.45
C GLU A 115 -15.40 27.67 -9.85
N THR A 116 -15.69 26.36 -9.92
CA THR A 116 -16.86 25.73 -9.32
C THR A 116 -16.71 25.44 -7.83
N GLY A 117 -15.56 25.79 -7.23
CA GLY A 117 -15.35 25.66 -5.79
C GLY A 117 -14.66 24.37 -5.36
N GLU A 118 -14.41 23.44 -6.28
CA GLU A 118 -13.74 22.17 -5.97
C GLU A 118 -12.29 22.38 -5.54
N ARG A 119 -11.85 21.62 -4.55
CA ARG A 119 -10.49 21.73 -3.99
C ARG A 119 -9.92 20.37 -3.65
N PRO A 120 -8.59 20.16 -3.87
CA PRO A 120 -7.89 19.01 -3.33
C PRO A 120 -8.11 18.84 -1.81
N GLY A 121 -8.45 17.64 -1.36
CA GLY A 121 -8.72 17.35 0.05
C GLY A 121 -10.09 17.76 0.57
N VAL A 122 -10.97 18.21 -0.31
CA VAL A 122 -12.36 18.57 0.02
C VAL A 122 -13.31 17.66 -0.75
N TYR A 123 -14.36 17.20 -0.11
CA TYR A 123 -15.41 16.42 -0.76
C TYR A 123 -16.08 17.23 -1.87
N LYS A 124 -16.60 16.53 -2.87
CA LYS A 124 -17.22 17.12 -4.05
C LYS A 124 -18.41 18.02 -3.68
N LEU A 125 -18.54 19.10 -4.40
CA LEU A 125 -19.66 20.05 -4.25
C LEU A 125 -20.73 19.83 -5.33
N HIS A 126 -20.42 19.03 -6.36
CA HIS A 126 -21.29 18.80 -7.51
C HIS A 126 -21.32 17.31 -7.85
N ASP A 127 -22.35 16.90 -8.56
CA ASP A 127 -22.44 15.56 -9.12
C ASP A 127 -21.48 15.39 -10.28
N TYR A 128 -20.73 14.29 -10.26
CA TYR A 128 -19.85 13.86 -11.33
C TYR A 128 -20.26 12.48 -11.80
N VAL A 129 -20.41 12.31 -13.11
CA VAL A 129 -20.69 10.99 -13.68
C VAL A 129 -19.47 10.09 -13.48
N THR A 130 -19.70 8.94 -12.90
CA THR A 130 -18.73 7.87 -12.69
C THR A 130 -19.12 6.67 -13.54
N GLY A 131 -18.19 6.01 -14.19
CA GLY A 131 -18.52 4.90 -15.06
C GLY A 131 -19.39 5.31 -16.26
N VAL A 132 -20.43 4.54 -16.54
CA VAL A 132 -21.31 4.77 -17.71
C VAL A 132 -22.56 5.60 -17.35
N ASP A 133 -23.17 5.33 -16.21
CA ASP A 133 -24.46 5.92 -15.82
C ASP A 133 -24.57 6.25 -14.31
N GLU A 134 -23.47 6.26 -13.57
CA GLU A 134 -23.47 6.42 -12.12
C GLU A 134 -22.93 7.79 -11.67
N VAL A 135 -23.45 8.34 -10.60
CA VAL A 135 -23.02 9.64 -10.03
C VAL A 135 -22.37 9.51 -8.65
N GLY A 136 -22.33 8.31 -8.09
CA GLY A 136 -21.93 8.08 -6.69
C GLY A 136 -22.93 8.68 -5.70
N ALA A 137 -22.51 8.91 -4.46
CA ALA A 137 -23.33 9.60 -3.45
C ALA A 137 -23.58 11.05 -3.86
N LEU A 138 -24.76 11.60 -3.49
CA LEU A 138 -25.02 13.03 -3.67
C LEU A 138 -24.05 13.85 -2.78
N PRO A 139 -23.63 15.06 -3.19
CA PRO A 139 -22.68 15.88 -2.43
C PRO A 139 -23.08 16.07 -0.96
N GLU A 140 -24.37 16.22 -0.66
CA GLU A 140 -24.89 16.36 0.69
C GLU A 140 -24.82 15.09 1.54
N ASP A 141 -24.73 13.91 0.91
CA ASP A 141 -24.72 12.61 1.60
C ASP A 141 -23.30 12.06 1.78
N VAL A 142 -22.31 12.61 1.06
CA VAL A 142 -20.91 12.11 1.07
C VAL A 142 -20.34 12.02 2.47
N GLU A 143 -20.50 13.05 3.30
CA GLU A 143 -19.91 13.09 4.64
C GLU A 143 -20.48 11.97 5.51
N GLN A 144 -21.78 11.75 5.47
CA GLN A 144 -22.43 10.68 6.21
C GLN A 144 -22.00 9.30 5.71
N GLU A 145 -21.98 9.06 4.39
CA GLU A 145 -21.59 7.77 3.84
C GLU A 145 -20.11 7.44 4.11
N MET A 146 -19.25 8.45 4.15
CA MET A 146 -17.83 8.28 4.53
C MET A 146 -17.66 7.96 6.02
N ASP A 147 -18.45 8.59 6.89
CA ASP A 147 -18.46 8.28 8.32
C ASP A 147 -18.93 6.85 8.57
N GLU A 148 -20.03 6.41 7.92
CA GLU A 148 -20.55 5.05 7.98
C GLU A 148 -19.49 4.03 7.50
N LEU A 149 -18.81 4.29 6.38
CA LEU A 149 -17.72 3.45 5.88
C LEU A 149 -16.59 3.30 6.91
N LEU A 150 -16.20 4.39 7.57
CA LEU A 150 -15.14 4.36 8.57
C LEU A 150 -15.57 3.60 9.84
N GLU A 151 -16.83 3.74 10.27
CA GLU A 151 -17.37 2.97 11.40
C GLU A 151 -17.38 1.46 11.13
N GLU A 152 -17.75 1.04 9.91
CA GLU A 152 -17.76 -0.37 9.49
C GLU A 152 -16.36 -1.01 9.47
N LEU A 153 -15.32 -0.20 9.38
CA LEU A 153 -13.92 -0.66 9.36
C LEU A 153 -13.25 -0.66 10.75
N LEU A 154 -13.98 -0.27 11.79
CA LEU A 154 -13.45 -0.37 13.15
C LEU A 154 -13.28 -1.84 13.55
N ASP A 155 -12.20 -2.13 14.27
CA ASP A 155 -11.92 -3.45 14.86
C ASP A 155 -11.86 -4.64 13.87
N VAL A 156 -11.39 -4.41 12.65
CA VAL A 156 -11.20 -5.47 11.66
C VAL A 156 -10.12 -6.46 12.11
N PRO A 157 -10.42 -7.77 12.22
CA PRO A 157 -9.42 -8.77 12.52
C PRO A 157 -8.38 -8.92 11.39
N GLU A 158 -7.14 -9.30 11.75
CA GLU A 158 -6.04 -9.49 10.79
C GLU A 158 -6.37 -10.50 9.68
N GLU A 159 -7.12 -11.55 9.98
CA GLU A 159 -7.57 -12.57 9.03
C GLU A 159 -8.53 -12.01 7.97
N ASN A 160 -9.22 -10.91 8.26
CA ASN A 160 -10.16 -10.25 7.35
C ASN A 160 -9.55 -9.07 6.58
N ALA A 161 -8.23 -8.87 6.66
CA ALA A 161 -7.52 -7.74 6.05
C ALA A 161 -7.87 -7.53 4.57
N LEU A 162 -7.87 -8.61 3.78
CA LEU A 162 -8.19 -8.52 2.34
C LEU A 162 -9.64 -8.14 2.10
N THR A 163 -10.57 -8.71 2.87
CA THR A 163 -12.00 -8.38 2.75
C THR A 163 -12.27 -6.93 3.13
N ALA A 164 -11.69 -6.44 4.22
CA ALA A 164 -11.83 -5.06 4.66
C ALA A 164 -11.22 -4.07 3.66
N ALA A 165 -10.05 -4.37 3.13
CA ALA A 165 -9.39 -3.55 2.13
C ALA A 165 -10.17 -3.51 0.80
N ALA A 166 -10.71 -4.65 0.35
CA ALA A 166 -11.57 -4.74 -0.81
C ALA A 166 -12.87 -3.95 -0.61
N TYR A 167 -13.50 -4.11 0.56
CA TYR A 167 -14.73 -3.40 0.91
C TYR A 167 -14.52 -1.89 0.95
N PHE A 168 -13.50 -1.42 1.68
CA PHE A 168 -13.14 -0.01 1.70
C PHE A 168 -12.99 0.56 0.28
N HIS A 169 -12.24 -0.15 -0.55
CA HIS A 169 -11.95 0.32 -1.91
C HIS A 169 -13.22 0.36 -2.77
N ALA A 170 -14.03 -0.71 -2.77
CA ALA A 170 -15.26 -0.76 -3.52
C ALA A 170 -16.28 0.30 -3.04
N LYS A 171 -16.45 0.46 -1.71
CA LYS A 171 -17.38 1.43 -1.15
C LYS A 171 -16.91 2.87 -1.40
N LEU A 172 -15.60 3.17 -1.32
CA LEU A 172 -15.06 4.49 -1.67
C LEU A 172 -15.30 4.84 -3.15
N GLU A 173 -15.10 3.88 -4.07
CA GLU A 173 -15.41 4.08 -5.49
C GLU A 173 -16.90 4.28 -5.72
N ASN A 174 -17.76 3.56 -5.01
CA ASN A 174 -19.21 3.69 -5.07
C ASN A 174 -19.69 5.04 -4.54
N ILE A 175 -19.20 5.51 -3.37
CA ILE A 175 -19.48 6.85 -2.82
C ILE A 175 -18.98 7.94 -3.76
N HIS A 176 -17.79 7.74 -4.33
CA HIS A 176 -17.09 8.70 -5.19
C HIS A 176 -16.97 10.10 -4.55
N PRO A 177 -16.31 10.19 -3.38
CA PRO A 177 -16.42 11.38 -2.51
C PRO A 177 -15.74 12.64 -3.06
N PHE A 178 -14.86 12.53 -4.06
CA PHE A 178 -14.11 13.66 -4.59
C PHE A 178 -14.41 13.92 -6.06
N ALA A 179 -14.18 15.16 -6.51
CA ALA A 179 -14.37 15.57 -7.90
C ALA A 179 -13.39 14.91 -8.91
N ASP A 180 -12.26 14.39 -8.46
CA ASP A 180 -11.23 13.65 -9.23
C ASP A 180 -10.32 12.92 -8.24
N GLY A 181 -9.69 11.83 -8.64
CA GLY A 181 -8.65 11.16 -7.85
C GLY A 181 -9.12 10.06 -6.90
N ASN A 182 -10.41 9.71 -6.92
CA ASN A 182 -10.98 8.64 -6.08
C ASN A 182 -10.22 7.32 -6.26
N GLY A 183 -9.99 6.87 -7.50
CA GLY A 183 -9.26 5.64 -7.78
C GLY A 183 -7.84 5.61 -7.22
N ARG A 184 -7.09 6.70 -7.33
CA ARG A 184 -5.73 6.80 -6.78
C ARG A 184 -5.72 6.73 -5.27
N VAL A 185 -6.64 7.45 -4.62
CA VAL A 185 -6.82 7.43 -3.15
C VAL A 185 -7.26 6.04 -2.69
N GLY A 186 -8.29 5.49 -3.31
CA GLY A 186 -8.84 4.18 -2.98
C GLY A 186 -7.79 3.08 -3.05
N ARG A 187 -7.03 2.97 -4.15
CA ARG A 187 -5.97 1.98 -4.29
C ARG A 187 -4.83 2.15 -3.31
N LEU A 188 -4.45 3.38 -2.97
CA LEU A 188 -3.37 3.61 -2.02
C LEU A 188 -3.82 3.31 -0.58
N LEU A 189 -5.03 3.72 -0.18
CA LEU A 189 -5.55 3.48 1.15
C LEU A 189 -6.02 2.04 1.36
N MET A 190 -6.50 1.35 0.32
CA MET A 190 -6.68 -0.11 0.31
C MET A 190 -5.38 -0.80 0.73
N ASN A 191 -4.26 -0.39 0.13
CA ASN A 191 -2.95 -0.92 0.50
C ASN A 191 -2.52 -0.53 1.91
N TYR A 192 -2.92 0.64 2.40
CA TYR A 192 -2.70 1.04 3.78
C TYR A 192 -3.39 0.10 4.77
N ILE A 193 -4.67 -0.21 4.53
CA ILE A 193 -5.42 -1.20 5.32
C ILE A 193 -4.71 -2.54 5.30
N LEU A 194 -4.29 -3.02 4.14
CA LEU A 194 -3.59 -4.30 3.99
C LEU A 194 -2.33 -4.36 4.87
N VAL A 195 -1.43 -3.39 4.76
CA VAL A 195 -0.16 -3.44 5.51
C VAL A 195 -0.37 -3.24 7.01
N CYS A 196 -1.36 -2.43 7.43
CA CYS A 196 -1.71 -2.27 8.83
C CYS A 196 -2.24 -3.56 9.46
N HIS A 197 -2.83 -4.45 8.66
CA HIS A 197 -3.33 -5.77 9.08
C HIS A 197 -2.39 -6.91 8.65
N ASN A 198 -1.08 -6.64 8.57
CA ASN A 198 -0.04 -7.62 8.30
C ASN A 198 -0.28 -8.46 7.02
N HIS A 199 -0.76 -7.80 5.98
CA HIS A 199 -0.98 -8.35 4.65
C HIS A 199 -0.07 -7.65 3.63
N PRO A 200 0.49 -8.37 2.63
CA PRO A 200 1.31 -7.75 1.60
C PRO A 200 0.49 -6.75 0.75
N PRO A 201 1.07 -5.61 0.38
CA PRO A 201 0.40 -4.68 -0.53
C PRO A 201 0.24 -5.29 -1.92
N ILE A 202 -0.80 -4.83 -2.63
CA ILE A 202 -1.23 -5.38 -3.90
C ILE A 202 -1.10 -4.33 -5.00
N THR A 203 -0.42 -4.65 -6.09
CA THR A 203 -0.44 -3.85 -7.32
C THR A 203 -1.61 -4.28 -8.18
N ILE A 204 -2.54 -3.39 -8.49
CA ILE A 204 -3.53 -3.59 -9.54
C ILE A 204 -2.85 -3.23 -10.86
N PHE A 205 -2.60 -4.24 -11.71
CA PHE A 205 -1.88 -4.04 -12.96
C PHE A 205 -2.78 -3.46 -14.04
N LYS A 206 -2.26 -2.47 -14.78
CA LYS A 206 -3.00 -1.78 -15.85
C LYS A 206 -3.53 -2.74 -16.92
N GLU A 207 -2.81 -3.78 -17.24
CA GLU A 207 -3.25 -4.76 -18.23
C GLU A 207 -4.51 -5.51 -17.83
N ASP A 208 -4.82 -5.58 -16.52
CA ASP A 208 -5.99 -6.28 -15.97
C ASP A 208 -7.15 -5.30 -15.63
N TYR A 209 -7.06 -4.04 -16.08
CA TYR A 209 -8.01 -2.98 -15.70
C TYR A 209 -9.47 -3.29 -16.03
N LEU A 210 -9.74 -4.05 -17.11
CA LEU A 210 -11.11 -4.46 -17.44
C LEU A 210 -11.70 -5.39 -16.39
N SER A 211 -10.92 -6.38 -15.93
CA SER A 211 -11.35 -7.29 -14.86
C SER A 211 -11.54 -6.56 -13.55
N TYR A 212 -10.69 -5.58 -13.27
CA TYR A 212 -10.79 -4.71 -12.10
C TYR A 212 -12.09 -3.89 -12.10
N TYR A 213 -12.41 -3.19 -13.19
CA TYR A 213 -13.64 -2.40 -13.28
C TYR A 213 -14.89 -3.28 -13.28
N ASN A 214 -14.86 -4.45 -13.93
CA ASN A 214 -15.96 -5.40 -13.86
C ASN A 214 -16.22 -5.89 -12.43
N ALA A 215 -15.18 -6.09 -11.64
CA ALA A 215 -15.30 -6.49 -10.24
C ALA A 215 -15.89 -5.38 -9.36
N LEU A 216 -15.53 -4.11 -9.59
CA LEU A 216 -16.15 -2.96 -8.93
C LEU A 216 -17.62 -2.82 -9.34
N GLU A 217 -17.95 -2.96 -10.63
CA GLU A 217 -19.34 -2.91 -11.13
C GLU A 217 -20.23 -3.97 -10.49
N CYS A 218 -19.70 -5.17 -10.19
CA CYS A 218 -20.44 -6.19 -9.44
C CYS A 218 -20.85 -5.70 -8.05
N PHE A 219 -19.94 -4.99 -7.37
CA PHE A 219 -20.26 -4.40 -6.07
C PHE A 219 -21.28 -3.26 -6.20
N ASP A 220 -21.11 -2.36 -7.16
CA ASP A 220 -22.02 -1.22 -7.37
C ASP A 220 -23.47 -1.66 -7.65
N ARG A 221 -23.64 -2.71 -8.46
CA ARG A 221 -24.96 -3.17 -8.88
C ARG A 221 -25.61 -4.20 -7.97
N GLN A 222 -24.83 -5.01 -7.29
CA GLN A 222 -25.32 -6.23 -6.61
C GLN A 222 -24.84 -6.32 -5.16
N LEU A 223 -23.97 -5.41 -4.71
CA LEU A 223 -23.26 -5.47 -3.44
C LEU A 223 -22.43 -6.77 -3.27
N GLU A 224 -22.02 -7.38 -4.39
CA GLU A 224 -21.20 -8.57 -4.39
C GLU A 224 -19.71 -8.23 -4.36
N LEU A 225 -19.07 -8.44 -3.21
CA LEU A 225 -17.64 -8.17 -3.01
C LEU A 225 -16.72 -9.32 -3.47
N ALA A 226 -17.25 -10.54 -3.57
CA ALA A 226 -16.45 -11.72 -3.87
C ALA A 226 -15.63 -11.61 -5.16
N PRO A 227 -16.15 -11.07 -6.28
CA PRO A 227 -15.36 -10.89 -7.51
C PRO A 227 -14.14 -10.00 -7.31
N LEU A 228 -14.25 -8.95 -6.51
CA LEU A 228 -13.11 -8.05 -6.21
C LEU A 228 -12.09 -8.73 -5.30
N ILE A 229 -12.53 -9.50 -4.31
CA ILE A 229 -11.63 -10.26 -3.43
C ILE A 229 -10.82 -11.28 -4.25
N ASP A 230 -11.46 -12.01 -5.15
CA ASP A 230 -10.78 -13.02 -5.97
C ASP A 230 -9.82 -12.35 -6.97
N PHE A 231 -10.22 -11.26 -7.60
CA PHE A 231 -9.33 -10.43 -8.42
C PHE A 231 -8.11 -9.94 -7.61
N LEU A 232 -8.29 -9.43 -6.41
CA LEU A 232 -7.20 -8.95 -5.57
C LEU A 232 -6.24 -10.07 -5.13
N LYS A 233 -6.73 -11.31 -4.92
CA LYS A 233 -5.85 -12.47 -4.68
C LYS A 233 -4.95 -12.74 -5.89
N GLU A 234 -5.50 -12.74 -7.11
CA GLU A 234 -4.74 -12.91 -8.34
C GLU A 234 -3.70 -11.79 -8.52
N GLN A 235 -4.09 -10.54 -8.25
CA GLN A 235 -3.17 -9.40 -8.30
C GLN A 235 -2.08 -9.50 -7.22
N CYS A 236 -2.37 -10.03 -6.04
CA CYS A 236 -1.38 -10.32 -5.01
C CYS A 236 -0.36 -11.35 -5.49
N GLU A 237 -0.82 -12.48 -6.02
CA GLU A 237 0.05 -13.51 -6.59
C GLU A 237 0.95 -12.94 -7.70
N LYS A 238 0.40 -12.15 -8.61
CA LYS A 238 1.13 -11.48 -9.69
C LYS A 238 2.15 -10.49 -9.14
N SER A 239 1.78 -9.67 -8.15
CA SER A 239 2.65 -8.68 -7.51
C SER A 239 3.89 -9.30 -6.86
N TRP A 240 3.72 -10.48 -6.26
CA TRP A 240 4.74 -11.12 -5.44
C TRP A 240 5.36 -12.38 -6.07
N SER A 241 4.99 -12.73 -7.31
CA SER A 241 5.48 -13.92 -8.02
C SER A 241 7.01 -14.05 -8.04
N ARG A 242 7.72 -12.98 -8.43
CA ARG A 242 9.19 -12.96 -8.47
C ARG A 242 9.83 -13.13 -7.09
N TYR A 243 9.17 -12.61 -6.07
CA TYR A 243 9.61 -12.74 -4.70
C TYR A 243 9.44 -14.19 -4.23
N LEU A 244 8.29 -14.78 -4.46
CA LEU A 244 7.99 -16.18 -4.15
C LEU A 244 8.97 -17.14 -4.85
N GLU A 245 9.22 -16.95 -6.15
CA GLU A 245 10.22 -17.74 -6.88
C GLU A 245 11.62 -17.67 -6.26
N ARG A 246 12.05 -16.47 -5.82
CA ARG A 246 13.34 -16.31 -5.15
C ARG A 246 13.39 -17.07 -3.83
N GLN A 247 12.33 -17.06 -3.04
CA GLN A 247 12.25 -17.79 -1.77
C GLN A 247 12.31 -19.32 -2.04
N ILE A 248 11.49 -19.82 -2.95
CA ILE A 248 11.50 -21.23 -3.33
C ILE A 248 12.89 -21.69 -3.78
N ARG A 249 13.58 -20.91 -4.62
CA ARG A 249 14.95 -21.23 -5.05
C ARG A 249 15.96 -21.24 -3.90
N ARG A 250 15.77 -20.39 -2.89
CA ARG A 250 16.63 -20.37 -1.68
C ARG A 250 16.40 -21.61 -0.83
N GLU A 251 15.15 -21.98 -0.59
CA GLU A 251 14.79 -23.21 0.13
C GLU A 251 15.36 -24.45 -0.57
N GLN A 252 15.20 -24.55 -1.88
CA GLN A 252 15.75 -25.67 -2.68
C GLN A 252 17.29 -25.78 -2.64
N ARG A 253 17.97 -24.65 -2.45
CA ARG A 253 19.43 -24.59 -2.34
C ARG A 253 19.93 -24.81 -0.90
N GLY A 254 19.05 -25.00 0.07
CA GLY A 254 19.39 -25.11 1.48
C GLY A 254 20.08 -23.85 2.04
N VAL A 255 19.81 -22.68 1.44
CA VAL A 255 20.35 -21.40 1.92
C VAL A 255 19.46 -20.89 3.05
N PRO A 256 19.97 -20.81 4.29
CA PRO A 256 19.18 -20.33 5.42
C PRO A 256 18.62 -18.94 5.17
N SER A 257 17.41 -18.67 5.65
CA SER A 257 16.81 -17.34 5.63
C SER A 257 17.66 -16.34 6.42
N LEU A 258 17.50 -15.06 6.18
CA LEU A 258 18.19 -14.03 6.99
C LEU A 258 17.82 -14.16 8.48
N ALA A 259 16.57 -14.49 8.79
CA ALA A 259 16.10 -14.71 10.16
C ALA A 259 16.81 -15.90 10.82
N GLU A 260 16.95 -17.03 10.12
CA GLU A 260 17.70 -18.18 10.61
C GLU A 260 19.17 -17.82 10.83
N ARG A 261 19.82 -17.15 9.90
CA ARG A 261 21.21 -16.69 10.04
C ARG A 261 21.41 -15.71 11.20
N LEU A 262 20.46 -14.81 11.43
CA LEU A 262 20.51 -13.90 12.57
C LEU A 262 20.25 -14.64 13.89
N SER A 263 19.35 -15.61 13.89
CA SER A 263 19.11 -16.49 15.06
C SER A 263 20.35 -17.30 15.39
N ASP A 264 21.01 -17.89 14.40
CA ASP A 264 22.23 -18.66 14.61
C ASP A 264 23.36 -17.77 15.12
N ALA A 265 23.55 -16.57 14.54
CA ALA A 265 24.54 -15.63 15.00
C ALA A 265 24.25 -15.12 16.44
N ALA A 266 22.98 -14.90 16.80
CA ALA A 266 22.60 -14.54 18.16
C ALA A 266 22.84 -15.68 19.16
N ALA A 267 22.60 -16.92 18.75
CA ALA A 267 22.89 -18.11 19.56
C ALA A 267 24.42 -18.28 19.79
N GLU A 268 25.24 -18.08 18.74
CA GLU A 268 26.71 -18.11 18.86
C GLU A 268 27.23 -17.02 19.82
N VAL A 269 26.70 -15.80 19.74
CA VAL A 269 27.06 -14.70 20.65
C VAL A 269 26.66 -15.02 22.09
N ALA A 270 25.47 -15.59 22.29
CA ALA A 270 25.00 -15.98 23.62
C ALA A 270 25.89 -17.09 24.21
N HIS A 271 26.27 -18.11 23.44
CA HIS A 271 27.17 -19.18 23.85
C HIS A 271 28.56 -18.62 24.20
N HIS A 272 29.12 -17.76 23.38
CA HIS A 272 30.43 -17.15 23.63
C HIS A 272 30.43 -16.27 24.90
N ASN A 273 29.34 -15.57 25.19
CA ASN A 273 29.20 -14.80 26.44
C ASN A 273 29.09 -15.71 27.67
N GLN A 274 28.42 -16.85 27.57
CA GLN A 274 28.37 -17.85 28.66
C GLN A 274 29.75 -18.45 28.95
N ASP A 275 30.51 -18.79 27.90
CA ASP A 275 31.86 -19.31 28.05
C ASP A 275 32.81 -18.30 28.69
N ARG A 276 32.71 -17.01 28.32
CA ARG A 276 33.48 -15.93 28.97
C ARG A 276 33.13 -15.76 30.45
N GLN A 277 31.84 -15.83 30.81
CA GLN A 277 31.42 -15.75 32.20
C GLN A 277 31.90 -16.95 33.01
N ALA A 278 31.87 -18.15 32.45
CA ALA A 278 32.38 -19.35 33.10
C ALA A 278 33.91 -19.31 33.31
N GLN A 279 34.68 -18.77 32.36
CA GLN A 279 36.12 -18.58 32.49
C GLN A 279 36.49 -17.49 33.52
N SER A 280 35.70 -16.42 33.64
CA SER A 280 35.96 -15.38 34.63
C SER A 280 35.59 -15.80 36.07
N ALA A 281 34.66 -16.74 36.22
CA ALA A 281 34.27 -17.29 37.52
C ALA A 281 35.26 -18.34 38.06
N GLY A 282 36.17 -18.84 37.22
CA GLY A 282 37.15 -19.86 37.59
C GLY A 282 38.56 -19.32 37.96
N GLN A 283 38.78 -18.01 37.91
CA GLN A 283 40.07 -17.42 38.36
C GLN A 283 40.11 -17.26 39.86
N PRO A 284 41.09 -17.84 40.56
CA PRO A 284 41.26 -17.63 42.00
C PRO A 284 41.65 -16.15 42.26
N PRO A 285 41.28 -15.61 43.40
CA PRO A 285 41.63 -14.22 43.75
C PRO A 285 43.15 -14.05 43.82
N GLU A 286 43.64 -12.95 43.22
CA GLU A 286 45.05 -12.57 43.36
C GLU A 286 45.44 -12.45 44.82
N PRO A 287 46.62 -12.93 45.23
CA PRO A 287 47.11 -12.79 46.59
C PRO A 287 47.34 -11.30 46.88
N GLU A 288 46.74 -10.78 47.95
CA GLU A 288 47.03 -9.49 48.53
C GLU A 288 48.50 -9.45 48.96
N ILE A 289 49.31 -8.58 48.29
CA ILE A 289 50.66 -8.29 48.73
C ILE A 289 50.59 -7.25 49.85
N HIS A 290 50.94 -7.69 51.04
CA HIS A 290 51.17 -6.78 52.19
C HIS A 290 52.53 -6.13 52.12
#